data_074a3a6b49a4c5a4858aea5abe96fd18
#
_entry.id   074a3a6b49a4c5a4858aea5abe96fd18
#
_cell.length_a   1.000
_cell.length_b   1.000
_cell.length_c   1.000
_cell.angle_alpha   90.00
_cell.angle_beta   90.00
_cell.angle_gamma   90.00
#
_symmetry.space_group_name_H-M   'P 1'
#
loop_
_entity.id
_entity.type
_entity.pdbx_description
1 polymer ?
#
loop_
_entity_poly.entity_id
_entity_poly.type
_entity_poly.pdbx_seq_one_letter_code
_entity_poly.pdbx_strand_id
1 'polypeptide(L)'
;GGVNAGGAITEVNQEKQATKTDGNKTRTVRGIPKLVDANHAGTAKSSQCCLIFCEGDSAKAGVVSGLSTTDRNFYGVYPLKGKLLNVRGETTTKIADNKEIAEIKQILGLQNGKKYTSQDIVNKELRYGRVVFMTDQDLDGSHIKGLGINLFDSEWPELSRIPDFIGFMNTPILPATKKQETKVFYNEGEYSEWKLTASTGWAVKYYKGLGTSTSKEFKEYFAQKKIVSFTSSGEESRNAIDMVFNKKRAN
;
A
#
# COMPACT_ATOMS: atom_id res chain seq x y z
N GLY A 1 -12.97 -7.79 -45.11
CA GLY A 1 -11.95 -8.52 -44.37
C GLY A 1 -10.86 -7.69 -43.74
N GLY A 2 -10.51 -6.48 -44.23
CA GLY A 2 -9.38 -5.69 -43.72
C GLY A 2 -9.59 -5.07 -42.35
N VAL A 3 -10.83 -4.79 -41.96
CA VAL A 3 -11.13 -4.15 -40.65
C VAL A 3 -10.89 -5.10 -39.48
N ASN A 4 -11.21 -6.39 -39.64
CA ASN A 4 -11.01 -7.37 -38.58
C ASN A 4 -9.53 -7.69 -38.32
N ALA A 5 -8.69 -7.68 -39.36
CA ALA A 5 -7.25 -7.88 -39.23
C ALA A 5 -6.57 -6.72 -38.46
N GLY A 6 -6.98 -5.47 -38.73
CA GLY A 6 -6.48 -4.30 -38.04
C GLY A 6 -6.84 -4.27 -36.54
N GLY A 7 -8.09 -4.68 -36.22
CA GLY A 7 -8.56 -4.78 -34.83
C GLY A 7 -7.77 -5.83 -34.01
N ALA A 8 -7.54 -7.01 -34.60
CA ALA A 8 -6.78 -8.09 -33.96
C ALA A 8 -5.32 -7.69 -33.67
N ILE A 9 -4.66 -7.02 -34.62
CA ILE A 9 -3.29 -6.52 -34.45
C ILE A 9 -3.23 -5.48 -33.30
N THR A 10 -4.20 -4.58 -33.23
CA THR A 10 -4.27 -3.56 -32.14
C THR A 10 -4.44 -4.21 -30.77
N GLU A 11 -5.31 -5.21 -30.62
CA GLU A 11 -5.51 -5.95 -29.38
C GLU A 11 -4.24 -6.67 -28.94
N VAL A 12 -3.55 -7.36 -29.85
CA VAL A 12 -2.28 -8.05 -29.57
C VAL A 12 -1.21 -7.06 -29.12
N ASN A 13 -1.12 -5.88 -29.76
CA ASN A 13 -0.17 -4.84 -29.36
C ASN A 13 -0.49 -4.28 -27.99
N GLN A 14 -1.77 -4.09 -27.63
CA GLN A 14 -2.18 -3.64 -26.31
C GLN A 14 -1.84 -4.67 -25.23
N GLU A 15 -2.05 -5.96 -25.48
CA GLU A 15 -1.66 -7.03 -24.57
C GLU A 15 -0.14 -7.04 -24.34
N LYS A 16 0.66 -6.94 -25.39
CA LYS A 16 2.12 -6.87 -25.29
C LYS A 16 2.56 -5.66 -24.45
N GLN A 17 1.93 -4.50 -24.64
CA GLN A 17 2.23 -3.31 -23.84
C GLN A 17 1.84 -3.50 -22.38
N ALA A 18 0.67 -4.09 -22.10
CA ALA A 18 0.20 -4.32 -20.74
C ALA A 18 1.09 -5.30 -19.95
N THR A 19 1.64 -6.33 -20.63
CA THR A 19 2.42 -7.40 -19.99
C THR A 19 3.92 -7.15 -19.97
N LYS A 20 4.43 -6.12 -20.65
CA LYS A 20 5.88 -5.86 -20.75
C LYS A 20 6.56 -5.62 -19.40
N THR A 21 5.82 -5.19 -18.39
CA THR A 21 6.33 -4.91 -17.03
C THR A 21 5.89 -5.94 -16.01
N ASP A 22 5.33 -7.06 -16.44
CA ASP A 22 4.87 -8.12 -15.54
C ASP A 22 6.00 -8.62 -14.65
N GLY A 23 5.64 -8.87 -13.38
CA GLY A 23 6.53 -9.47 -12.39
C GLY A 23 6.34 -10.98 -12.31
N ASN A 24 7.21 -11.62 -11.54
CA ASN A 24 7.15 -13.04 -11.23
C ASN A 24 7.51 -13.25 -9.76
N LYS A 25 7.15 -14.40 -9.22
CA LYS A 25 7.54 -14.77 -7.86
C LYS A 25 9.03 -15.14 -7.81
N THR A 26 9.88 -14.15 -7.94
CA THR A 26 11.33 -14.30 -7.80
C THR A 26 11.75 -14.06 -6.36
N ARG A 27 12.85 -14.68 -5.94
CA ARG A 27 13.39 -14.47 -4.61
C ARG A 27 13.99 -13.08 -4.42
N THR A 28 14.54 -12.51 -5.50
CA THR A 28 15.14 -11.18 -5.48
C THR A 28 14.56 -10.33 -6.60
N VAL A 29 14.48 -9.03 -6.37
CA VAL A 29 14.08 -8.03 -7.36
C VAL A 29 15.27 -7.11 -7.60
N ARG A 30 15.63 -6.94 -8.87
CA ARG A 30 16.76 -6.09 -9.27
C ARG A 30 16.28 -4.78 -9.88
N GLY A 31 17.10 -3.75 -9.79
CA GLY A 31 16.84 -2.47 -10.45
C GLY A 31 15.87 -1.56 -9.73
N ILE A 32 15.53 -1.86 -8.48
CA ILE A 32 14.65 -1.00 -7.65
C ILE A 32 15.40 -0.62 -6.38
N PRO A 33 16.27 0.40 -6.43
CA PRO A 33 17.11 0.75 -5.27
C PRO A 33 16.32 1.28 -4.08
N LYS A 34 15.11 1.81 -4.31
CA LYS A 34 14.25 2.32 -3.24
C LYS A 34 13.61 1.23 -2.40
N LEU A 35 13.53 0.02 -2.91
CA LEU A 35 12.89 -1.09 -2.21
C LEU A 35 13.78 -1.59 -1.07
N VAL A 36 13.20 -1.70 0.11
CA VAL A 36 13.75 -2.53 1.19
C VAL A 36 12.91 -3.79 1.21
N ASP A 37 13.44 -4.86 0.64
CA ASP A 37 12.70 -6.11 0.47
C ASP A 37 12.65 -6.90 1.78
N ALA A 38 11.54 -7.61 2.02
CA ALA A 38 11.49 -8.57 3.12
C ALA A 38 12.40 -9.76 2.81
N ASN A 39 13.11 -10.26 3.81
CA ASN A 39 14.06 -11.36 3.60
C ASN A 39 13.38 -12.62 3.07
N HIS A 40 12.14 -12.89 3.45
CA HIS A 40 11.36 -14.05 3.00
C HIS A 40 10.41 -13.76 1.84
N ALA A 41 10.44 -12.57 1.25
CA ALA A 41 9.65 -12.29 0.05
C ALA A 41 10.06 -13.18 -1.11
N GLY A 42 9.08 -13.68 -1.85
CA GLY A 42 9.32 -14.56 -3.00
C GLY A 42 9.80 -15.97 -2.64
N THR A 43 9.77 -16.34 -1.38
CA THR A 43 10.14 -17.68 -0.88
C THR A 43 8.90 -18.47 -0.48
N ALA A 44 9.09 -19.69 0.02
CA ALA A 44 8.00 -20.50 0.57
C ALA A 44 7.27 -19.83 1.75
N LYS A 45 7.90 -18.85 2.39
CA LYS A 45 7.31 -18.07 3.48
C LYS A 45 6.68 -16.75 3.02
N SER A 46 6.53 -16.53 1.73
CA SER A 46 5.97 -15.29 1.18
C SER A 46 4.57 -14.96 1.69
N SER A 47 3.78 -15.96 2.06
CA SER A 47 2.44 -15.77 2.64
C SER A 47 2.46 -14.99 3.94
N GLN A 48 3.57 -15.00 4.67
CA GLN A 48 3.75 -14.26 5.92
C GLN A 48 4.31 -12.85 5.70
N CYS A 49 4.67 -12.51 4.46
CA CYS A 49 5.31 -11.24 4.14
C CYS A 49 4.28 -10.16 3.83
N CYS A 50 4.55 -8.97 4.31
CA CYS A 50 3.74 -7.77 4.10
C CYS A 50 4.60 -6.67 3.46
N LEU A 51 4.12 -6.08 2.37
CA LEU A 51 4.76 -4.92 1.77
C LEU A 51 4.12 -3.66 2.31
N ILE A 52 4.93 -2.78 2.89
CA ILE A 52 4.48 -1.48 3.41
C ILE A 52 4.76 -0.42 2.36
N PHE A 53 3.72 0.26 1.91
CA PHE A 53 3.82 1.46 1.10
C PHE A 53 3.79 2.68 2.01
N CYS A 54 4.76 3.57 1.86
CA CYS A 54 4.82 4.83 2.60
C CYS A 54 5.07 6.00 1.66
N GLU A 55 4.87 7.21 2.13
CA GLU A 55 5.01 8.42 1.33
C GLU A 55 6.41 9.02 1.48
N GLY A 56 7.25 8.85 0.46
CA GLY A 56 8.56 9.48 0.36
C GLY A 56 9.68 8.76 1.10
N ASP A 57 10.91 9.20 0.83
CA ASP A 57 12.12 8.57 1.34
C ASP A 57 12.31 8.79 2.86
N SER A 58 11.89 9.94 3.38
CA SER A 58 11.97 10.22 4.82
C SER A 58 11.08 9.27 5.63
N ALA A 59 9.87 9.02 5.14
CA ALA A 59 8.95 8.08 5.75
C ALA A 59 9.52 6.65 5.68
N LYS A 60 10.10 6.27 4.53
CA LYS A 60 10.75 4.95 4.38
C LYS A 60 11.85 4.76 5.42
N ALA A 61 12.75 5.72 5.55
CA ALA A 61 13.84 5.64 6.52
C ALA A 61 13.32 5.45 7.95
N GLY A 62 12.28 6.20 8.32
CA GLY A 62 11.63 6.07 9.62
C GLY A 62 11.00 4.70 9.84
N VAL A 63 10.23 4.22 8.86
CA VAL A 63 9.60 2.90 8.92
C VAL A 63 10.65 1.81 9.10
N VAL A 64 11.70 1.82 8.29
CA VAL A 64 12.79 0.84 8.38
C VAL A 64 13.46 0.89 9.75
N SER A 65 13.66 2.08 10.31
CA SER A 65 14.26 2.23 11.65
C SER A 65 13.41 1.63 12.76
N GLY A 66 12.10 1.54 12.56
CA GLY A 66 11.16 0.95 13.52
C GLY A 66 11.04 -0.58 13.43
N LEU A 67 11.53 -1.18 12.36
CA LEU A 67 11.47 -2.63 12.18
C LEU A 67 12.58 -3.33 12.95
N SER A 68 12.23 -4.38 13.70
CA SER A 68 13.22 -5.25 14.35
C SER A 68 13.90 -6.16 13.32
N THR A 69 14.95 -6.86 13.74
CA THR A 69 15.62 -7.88 12.90
C THR A 69 14.63 -8.96 12.45
N THR A 70 13.73 -9.38 13.35
CA THR A 70 12.69 -10.36 13.01
C THR A 70 11.67 -9.77 12.03
N ASP A 71 11.24 -8.52 12.25
CA ASP A 71 10.31 -7.85 11.35
C ASP A 71 10.87 -7.73 9.93
N ARG A 72 12.19 -7.51 9.77
CA ARG A 72 12.84 -7.44 8.46
C ARG A 72 12.72 -8.72 7.65
N ASN A 73 12.46 -9.84 8.29
CA ASN A 73 12.19 -11.10 7.59
C ASN A 73 10.86 -11.07 6.84
N PHE A 74 9.87 -10.38 7.38
CA PHE A 74 8.48 -10.44 6.91
C PHE A 74 7.92 -9.11 6.40
N TYR A 75 8.58 -7.99 6.63
CA TYR A 75 8.12 -6.69 6.17
C TYR A 75 9.08 -6.08 5.17
N GLY A 76 8.55 -5.76 4.00
CA GLY A 76 9.25 -4.96 3.00
C GLY A 76 8.70 -3.52 3.04
N VAL A 77 9.48 -2.57 2.54
CA VAL A 77 9.10 -1.15 2.51
C VAL A 77 9.42 -0.56 1.14
N TYR A 78 8.43 0.10 0.55
CA TYR A 78 8.60 0.80 -0.72
C TYR A 78 7.99 2.21 -0.61
N PRO A 79 8.77 3.27 -0.89
CA PRO A 79 8.26 4.63 -0.84
C PRO A 79 7.57 5.00 -2.13
N LEU A 80 6.36 5.56 -2.02
CA LEU A 80 5.67 6.17 -3.14
C LEU A 80 6.18 7.60 -3.32
N LYS A 81 6.60 7.95 -4.54
CA LYS A 81 7.05 9.31 -4.86
C LYS A 81 5.89 10.15 -5.35
N GLY A 82 5.60 11.19 -4.59
CA GLY A 82 4.53 12.11 -4.97
C GLY A 82 3.17 11.42 -5.03
N LYS A 83 2.38 11.77 -6.04
CA LYS A 83 1.05 11.20 -6.21
C LYS A 83 1.11 10.00 -7.15
N LEU A 84 0.63 8.85 -6.67
CA LEU A 84 0.45 7.67 -7.51
C LEU A 84 -0.50 8.01 -8.67
N LEU A 85 -0.23 7.45 -9.86
CA LEU A 85 -1.08 7.67 -11.03
C LEU A 85 -2.51 7.22 -10.76
N ASN A 86 -3.48 8.09 -11.05
CA ASN A 86 -4.89 7.71 -11.07
C ASN A 86 -5.14 6.93 -12.37
N VAL A 87 -5.29 5.61 -12.24
CA VAL A 87 -5.43 4.71 -13.41
C VAL A 87 -6.81 4.75 -14.04
N ARG A 88 -7.82 5.29 -13.35
CA ARG A 88 -9.17 5.40 -13.91
C ARG A 88 -9.20 6.33 -15.11
N GLY A 89 -9.61 5.81 -16.25
CA GLY A 89 -9.69 6.56 -17.50
C GLY A 89 -8.36 6.72 -18.23
N GLU A 90 -7.28 6.12 -17.74
CA GLU A 90 -6.00 6.14 -18.44
C GLU A 90 -5.86 4.99 -19.43
N THR A 91 -5.01 5.20 -20.44
CA THR A 91 -4.76 4.18 -21.46
C THR A 91 -3.88 3.05 -20.89
N THR A 92 -4.01 1.86 -21.47
CA THR A 92 -3.17 0.71 -21.12
C THR A 92 -1.68 1.03 -21.27
N THR A 93 -1.29 1.75 -22.30
CA THR A 93 0.10 2.14 -22.55
C THR A 93 0.62 3.07 -21.46
N LYS A 94 -0.16 4.06 -21.06
CA LYS A 94 0.24 5.01 -20.00
C LYS A 94 0.40 4.33 -18.64
N ILE A 95 -0.49 3.40 -18.33
CA ILE A 95 -0.39 2.61 -17.10
C ILE A 95 0.87 1.73 -17.13
N ALA A 96 1.09 1.01 -18.24
CA ALA A 96 2.25 0.13 -18.41
C ALA A 96 3.58 0.90 -18.41
N ASP A 97 3.60 2.13 -18.93
CA ASP A 97 4.79 2.97 -18.96
C ASP A 97 5.07 3.69 -17.63
N ASN A 98 4.11 3.71 -16.72
CA ASN A 98 4.32 4.34 -15.42
C ASN A 98 5.36 3.56 -14.61
N LYS A 99 6.46 4.23 -14.27
CA LYS A 99 7.60 3.61 -13.58
C LYS A 99 7.21 3.04 -12.21
N GLU A 100 6.43 3.78 -11.44
CA GLU A 100 6.03 3.37 -10.09
C GLU A 100 5.13 2.14 -10.13
N ILE A 101 4.16 2.11 -11.05
CA ILE A 101 3.29 0.95 -11.25
C ILE A 101 4.11 -0.27 -11.71
N ALA A 102 5.04 -0.08 -12.64
CA ALA A 102 5.93 -1.14 -13.10
C ALA A 102 6.77 -1.72 -11.95
N GLU A 103 7.30 -0.87 -11.09
CA GLU A 103 8.05 -1.30 -9.91
C GLU A 103 7.17 -2.08 -8.94
N ILE A 104 5.94 -1.63 -8.67
CA ILE A 104 4.98 -2.34 -7.81
C ILE A 104 4.69 -3.74 -8.37
N LYS A 105 4.48 -3.86 -9.68
CA LYS A 105 4.29 -5.17 -10.34
C LYS A 105 5.48 -6.09 -10.12
N GLN A 106 6.70 -5.59 -10.26
CA GLN A 106 7.93 -6.36 -10.04
C GLN A 106 8.09 -6.78 -8.57
N ILE A 107 7.83 -5.86 -7.64
CA ILE A 107 7.98 -6.12 -6.20
C ILE A 107 7.00 -7.20 -5.73
N LEU A 108 5.76 -7.12 -6.16
CA LEU A 108 4.71 -8.08 -5.75
C LEU A 108 4.69 -9.35 -6.61
N GLY A 109 5.28 -9.31 -7.79
CA GLY A 109 5.20 -10.42 -8.74
C GLY A 109 3.89 -10.46 -9.51
N LEU A 110 3.25 -9.30 -9.70
CA LEU A 110 1.94 -9.20 -10.37
C LEU A 110 2.05 -9.29 -11.89
N GLN A 111 1.09 -9.97 -12.50
CA GLN A 111 0.94 -10.08 -13.94
C GLN A 111 -0.36 -9.43 -14.40
N ASN A 112 -0.28 -8.66 -15.49
CA ASN A 112 -1.46 -8.01 -16.03
C ASN A 112 -2.46 -9.04 -16.56
N GLY A 113 -3.75 -8.81 -16.29
CA GLY A 113 -4.83 -9.69 -16.75
C GLY A 113 -5.00 -10.97 -15.95
N LYS A 114 -4.13 -11.26 -15.00
CA LYS A 114 -4.24 -12.44 -14.15
C LYS A 114 -5.26 -12.22 -13.05
N LYS A 115 -6.04 -13.25 -12.74
CA LYS A 115 -7.08 -13.19 -11.71
C LYS A 115 -6.61 -13.90 -10.44
N TYR A 116 -6.27 -13.12 -9.44
CA TYR A 116 -5.89 -13.62 -8.12
C TYR A 116 -7.15 -13.72 -7.26
N THR A 117 -7.83 -14.86 -7.34
CA THR A 117 -9.17 -15.02 -6.80
C THR A 117 -9.23 -15.51 -5.35
N SER A 118 -8.10 -15.95 -4.80
CA SER A 118 -8.04 -16.45 -3.42
C SER A 118 -6.69 -16.16 -2.78
N GLN A 119 -6.66 -16.19 -1.45
CA GLN A 119 -5.41 -16.06 -0.70
C GLN A 119 -4.43 -17.19 -1.03
N ASP A 120 -4.91 -18.38 -1.31
CA ASP A 120 -4.05 -19.52 -1.69
C ASP A 120 -3.29 -19.23 -2.99
N ILE A 121 -3.96 -18.62 -3.98
CA ILE A 121 -3.32 -18.21 -5.23
C ILE A 121 -2.29 -17.12 -4.96
N VAL A 122 -2.61 -16.14 -4.14
CA VAL A 122 -1.67 -15.07 -3.72
C VAL A 122 -0.43 -15.69 -3.07
N ASN A 123 -0.63 -16.59 -2.13
CA ASN A 123 0.48 -17.23 -1.41
C ASN A 123 1.38 -18.04 -2.33
N LYS A 124 0.80 -18.65 -3.37
CA LYS A 124 1.54 -19.45 -4.34
C LYS A 124 2.28 -18.60 -5.37
N GLU A 125 1.68 -17.49 -5.83
CA GLU A 125 2.13 -16.79 -7.03
C GLU A 125 2.76 -15.43 -6.79
N LEU A 126 2.47 -14.78 -5.67
CA LEU A 126 3.02 -13.46 -5.35
C LEU A 126 4.20 -13.54 -4.38
N ARG A 127 5.02 -12.49 -4.39
CA ARG A 127 6.18 -12.37 -3.51
C ARG A 127 5.80 -11.99 -2.08
N TYR A 128 4.60 -11.43 -1.89
CA TYR A 128 4.06 -10.98 -0.62
C TYR A 128 2.64 -11.50 -0.43
N GLY A 129 2.27 -11.75 0.81
CA GLY A 129 0.92 -12.23 1.15
C GLY A 129 -0.10 -11.10 1.32
N ARG A 130 0.36 -9.87 1.56
CA ARG A 130 -0.50 -8.70 1.72
C ARG A 130 0.28 -7.41 1.51
N VAL A 131 -0.47 -6.32 1.37
CA VAL A 131 0.08 -4.97 1.29
C VAL A 131 -0.57 -4.07 2.34
N VAL A 132 0.20 -3.12 2.87
CA VAL A 132 -0.29 -2.16 3.86
C VAL A 132 0.17 -0.77 3.45
N PHE A 133 -0.75 0.17 3.46
CA PHE A 133 -0.43 1.59 3.26
C PHE A 133 -0.22 2.25 4.62
N MET A 134 0.99 2.75 4.84
CA MET A 134 1.34 3.51 6.03
C MET A 134 1.58 4.96 5.63
N THR A 135 0.61 5.81 5.90
CA THR A 135 0.61 7.22 5.49
C THR A 135 0.20 8.11 6.64
N ASP A 136 0.45 9.41 6.49
CA ASP A 136 0.02 10.39 7.45
C ASP A 136 -1.51 10.47 7.54
N GLN A 137 -2.01 10.93 8.69
CA GLN A 137 -3.45 11.13 8.94
C GLN A 137 -3.98 12.45 8.35
N ASP A 138 -3.33 12.99 7.33
CA ASP A 138 -3.77 14.19 6.64
C ASP A 138 -4.55 13.86 5.35
N LEU A 139 -5.02 14.89 4.66
CA LEU A 139 -5.75 14.73 3.41
C LEU A 139 -4.90 14.10 2.30
N ASP A 140 -3.62 14.44 2.24
CA ASP A 140 -2.70 13.89 1.24
C ASP A 140 -2.48 12.39 1.46
N GLY A 141 -2.32 11.96 2.71
CA GLY A 141 -2.23 10.55 3.06
C GLY A 141 -3.47 9.77 2.69
N SER A 142 -4.65 10.32 2.93
CA SER A 142 -5.93 9.72 2.53
C SER A 142 -6.06 9.63 1.02
N HIS A 143 -5.58 10.62 0.29
CA HIS A 143 -5.59 10.61 -1.18
C HIS A 143 -4.69 9.51 -1.75
N ILE A 144 -3.50 9.32 -1.21
CA ILE A 144 -2.58 8.25 -1.62
C ILE A 144 -3.17 6.87 -1.35
N LYS A 145 -3.79 6.68 -0.18
CA LYS A 145 -4.52 5.44 0.13
C LYS A 145 -5.57 5.13 -0.93
N GLY A 146 -6.39 6.13 -1.28
CA GLY A 146 -7.42 5.99 -2.30
C GLY A 146 -6.87 5.66 -3.67
N LEU A 147 -5.78 6.29 -4.08
CA LEU A 147 -5.12 5.99 -5.37
C LEU A 147 -4.54 4.58 -5.38
N GLY A 148 -3.98 4.11 -4.26
CA GLY A 148 -3.48 2.75 -4.13
C GLY A 148 -4.59 1.70 -4.23
N ILE A 149 -5.69 1.89 -3.51
CA ILE A 149 -6.86 1.02 -3.62
C ILE A 149 -7.38 1.02 -5.06
N ASN A 150 -7.48 2.19 -5.68
CA ASN A 150 -7.95 2.33 -7.05
C ASN A 150 -7.07 1.57 -8.04
N LEU A 151 -5.75 1.58 -7.86
CA LEU A 151 -4.84 0.81 -8.70
C LEU A 151 -5.17 -0.68 -8.64
N PHE A 152 -5.28 -1.24 -7.43
CA PHE A 152 -5.58 -2.66 -7.26
C PHE A 152 -6.98 -3.02 -7.74
N ASP A 153 -7.97 -2.21 -7.40
CA ASP A 153 -9.36 -2.47 -7.82
C ASP A 153 -9.54 -2.37 -9.33
N SER A 154 -8.81 -1.47 -9.99
CA SER A 154 -8.88 -1.29 -11.43
C SER A 154 -8.15 -2.38 -12.21
N GLU A 155 -6.94 -2.72 -11.79
CA GLU A 155 -6.06 -3.63 -12.54
C GLU A 155 -6.20 -5.09 -12.10
N TRP A 156 -6.50 -5.33 -10.82
CA TRP A 156 -6.66 -6.66 -10.24
C TRP A 156 -7.85 -6.69 -9.29
N PRO A 157 -9.08 -6.58 -9.82
CA PRO A 157 -10.27 -6.44 -8.97
C PRO A 157 -10.51 -7.64 -8.05
N GLU A 158 -10.18 -8.86 -8.47
CA GLU A 158 -10.32 -10.04 -7.63
C GLU A 158 -9.36 -9.99 -6.44
N LEU A 159 -8.15 -9.47 -6.66
CA LEU A 159 -7.14 -9.32 -5.60
C LEU A 159 -7.60 -8.34 -4.53
N SER A 160 -8.21 -7.23 -4.92
CA SER A 160 -8.72 -6.22 -3.99
C SER A 160 -9.87 -6.72 -3.13
N ARG A 161 -10.54 -7.79 -3.54
CA ARG A 161 -11.65 -8.41 -2.81
C ARG A 161 -11.21 -9.47 -1.80
N ILE A 162 -9.95 -9.89 -1.85
CA ILE A 162 -9.45 -10.87 -0.89
C ILE A 162 -9.42 -10.22 0.49
N PRO A 163 -10.08 -10.83 1.51
CA PRO A 163 -10.06 -10.29 2.87
C PRO A 163 -8.62 -10.14 3.38
N ASP A 164 -8.32 -9.00 4.00
CA ASP A 164 -7.03 -8.70 4.62
C ASP A 164 -5.85 -8.56 3.65
N PHE A 165 -6.04 -8.64 2.34
CA PHE A 165 -4.94 -8.40 1.40
C PHE A 165 -4.47 -6.95 1.44
N ILE A 166 -5.38 -5.99 1.39
CA ILE A 166 -5.08 -4.57 1.51
C ILE A 166 -5.41 -4.09 2.91
N GLY A 167 -4.45 -3.49 3.57
CA GLY A 167 -4.64 -2.91 4.89
C GLY A 167 -4.06 -1.52 5.00
N PHE A 168 -4.41 -0.84 6.08
CA PHE A 168 -3.90 0.48 6.42
C PHE A 168 -3.30 0.44 7.81
N MET A 169 -2.11 1.01 7.95
CA MET A 169 -1.51 1.28 9.25
C MET A 169 -1.54 2.79 9.46
N ASN A 170 -2.46 3.23 10.30
CA ASN A 170 -2.58 4.65 10.60
C ASN A 170 -1.48 5.07 11.56
N THR A 171 -0.84 6.20 11.28
CA THR A 171 0.07 6.81 12.23
C THR A 171 -0.73 7.45 13.36
N PRO A 172 -0.20 7.45 14.59
CA PRO A 172 -0.88 8.12 15.68
C PRO A 172 -0.87 9.63 15.46
N ILE A 173 -2.00 10.27 15.77
CA ILE A 173 -2.16 11.71 15.66
C ILE A 173 -1.42 12.41 16.81
N LEU A 174 -1.52 11.86 18.02
CA LEU A 174 -1.01 12.45 19.24
C LEU A 174 -0.38 11.39 20.15
N PRO A 175 0.93 11.40 20.39
CA PRO A 175 1.51 10.63 21.47
C PRO A 175 1.37 11.38 22.79
N ALA A 176 1.19 10.64 23.87
CA ALA A 176 1.23 11.17 25.23
C ALA A 176 2.22 10.36 26.05
N THR A 177 3.00 11.05 26.87
CA THR A 177 4.02 10.42 27.72
C THR A 177 3.78 10.74 29.19
N LYS A 178 3.96 9.73 30.05
CA LYS A 178 3.95 9.86 31.50
C LYS A 178 5.11 9.07 32.07
N LYS A 179 6.09 9.75 32.67
CA LYS A 179 7.36 9.12 33.10
C LYS A 179 8.01 8.41 31.92
N GLN A 180 8.08 7.07 31.95
CA GLN A 180 8.63 6.26 30.86
C GLN A 180 7.56 5.59 30.00
N GLU A 181 6.29 5.83 30.29
CA GLU A 181 5.18 5.28 29.50
C GLU A 181 4.83 6.21 28.35
N THR A 182 4.50 5.63 27.21
CA THR A 182 4.02 6.35 26.03
C THR A 182 2.66 5.81 25.64
N LYS A 183 1.68 6.70 25.49
CA LYS A 183 0.36 6.35 24.98
C LYS A 183 0.17 7.01 23.61
N VAL A 184 -0.36 6.24 22.67
CA VAL A 184 -0.46 6.64 21.28
C VAL A 184 -1.91 6.64 20.85
N PHE A 185 -2.35 7.69 20.13
CA PHE A 185 -3.73 7.83 19.65
C PHE A 185 -3.76 7.82 18.12
N TYR A 186 -4.71 7.09 17.57
CA TYR A 186 -4.85 6.91 16.13
C TYR A 186 -5.95 7.79 15.53
N ASN A 187 -6.75 8.44 16.36
CA ASN A 187 -7.74 9.41 15.93
C ASN A 187 -8.04 10.40 17.06
N GLU A 188 -8.70 11.51 16.71
CA GLU A 188 -9.05 12.55 17.68
C GLU A 188 -10.06 12.08 18.72
N GLY A 189 -10.96 11.17 18.36
CA GLY A 189 -11.93 10.61 19.29
C GLY A 189 -11.30 9.85 20.45
N GLU A 190 -10.33 8.99 20.15
CA GLU A 190 -9.56 8.27 21.18
C GLU A 190 -8.83 9.23 22.10
N TYR A 191 -8.21 10.27 21.55
CA TYR A 191 -7.51 11.29 22.33
C TYR A 191 -8.45 12.08 23.22
N SER A 192 -9.58 12.54 22.68
CA SER A 192 -10.57 13.34 23.42
C SER A 192 -11.14 12.55 24.61
N GLU A 193 -11.49 11.28 24.39
CA GLU A 193 -11.98 10.40 25.43
C GLU A 193 -10.95 10.20 26.54
N TRP A 194 -9.70 9.91 26.19
CA TRP A 194 -8.62 9.71 27.14
C TRP A 194 -8.32 10.99 27.93
N LYS A 195 -8.31 12.15 27.26
CA LYS A 195 -8.05 13.44 27.89
C LYS A 195 -9.07 13.77 28.99
N LEU A 196 -10.32 13.38 28.79
CA LEU A 196 -11.37 13.59 29.78
C LEU A 196 -11.21 12.70 31.02
N THR A 197 -10.65 11.50 30.86
CA THR A 197 -10.69 10.46 31.89
C THR A 197 -9.34 10.20 32.58
N ALA A 198 -8.21 10.34 31.89
CA ALA A 198 -6.95 9.80 32.38
C ALA A 198 -5.70 10.63 32.07
N SER A 199 -5.84 11.89 31.64
CA SER A 199 -4.70 12.67 31.14
C SER A 199 -3.79 13.28 32.22
N THR A 200 -4.13 13.17 33.50
CA THR A 200 -3.35 13.79 34.59
C THR A 200 -1.92 13.24 34.64
N GLY A 201 -0.94 14.12 34.58
CA GLY A 201 0.48 13.75 34.61
C GLY A 201 1.06 13.34 33.26
N TRP A 202 0.29 13.41 32.18
CA TRP A 202 0.75 13.10 30.84
C TRP A 202 1.13 14.37 30.07
N ALA A 203 2.25 14.31 29.35
CA ALA A 203 2.65 15.33 28.37
C ALA A 203 2.20 14.90 26.98
N VAL A 204 1.51 15.77 26.26
CA VAL A 204 0.98 15.49 24.93
C VAL A 204 1.81 16.20 23.86
N LYS A 205 2.26 15.44 22.85
CA LYS A 205 3.03 15.95 21.73
C LYS A 205 2.24 15.76 20.43
N TYR A 206 2.09 16.82 19.65
CA TYR A 206 1.43 16.76 18.36
C TYR A 206 2.38 16.24 17.28
N TYR A 207 1.90 15.32 16.45
CA TYR A 207 2.63 14.88 15.28
C TYR A 207 2.45 15.83 14.11
N LYS A 208 3.55 16.01 13.39
CA LYS A 208 3.52 16.75 12.13
C LYS A 208 3.64 15.83 10.91
N GLY A 209 3.69 14.52 11.11
CA GLY A 209 3.76 13.52 10.06
C GLY A 209 4.87 12.49 10.27
N LEU A 210 4.93 11.49 9.38
CA LEU A 210 5.91 10.41 9.43
C LEU A 210 7.35 10.92 9.33
N GLY A 211 7.59 11.96 8.54
CA GLY A 211 8.93 12.53 8.35
C GLY A 211 9.52 13.18 9.60
N THR A 212 8.71 13.48 10.61
CA THR A 212 9.14 14.09 11.87
C THR A 212 9.15 13.12 13.04
N SER A 213 8.71 11.88 12.84
CA SER A 213 8.70 10.85 13.87
C SER A 213 10.11 10.30 14.13
N THR A 214 10.42 10.01 15.38
CA THR A 214 11.70 9.44 15.78
C THR A 214 11.73 7.92 15.60
N SER A 215 12.91 7.31 15.57
CA SER A 215 13.06 5.85 15.54
C SER A 215 12.34 5.16 16.69
N LYS A 216 12.37 5.74 17.88
CA LYS A 216 11.66 5.21 19.05
C LYS A 216 10.15 5.22 18.82
N GLU A 217 9.63 6.31 18.25
CA GLU A 217 8.20 6.43 17.93
C GLU A 217 7.78 5.39 16.88
N PHE A 218 8.58 5.18 15.84
CA PHE A 218 8.32 4.14 14.83
C PHE A 218 8.31 2.74 15.43
N LYS A 219 9.23 2.43 16.35
CA LYS A 219 9.23 1.14 17.05
C LYS A 219 7.94 0.92 17.86
N GLU A 220 7.43 1.97 18.49
CA GLU A 220 6.14 1.95 19.19
C GLU A 220 4.98 1.66 18.24
N TYR A 221 4.96 2.30 17.06
CA TYR A 221 3.93 2.08 16.07
C TYR A 221 3.88 0.62 15.61
N PHE A 222 5.05 0.03 15.35
CA PHE A 222 5.14 -1.36 14.92
C PHE A 222 4.86 -2.35 16.06
N ALA A 223 5.19 -2.00 17.30
CA ALA A 223 4.86 -2.84 18.45
C ALA A 223 3.34 -3.00 18.62
N GLN A 224 2.58 -1.95 18.34
CA GLN A 224 1.11 -1.99 18.43
C GLN A 224 0.43 -2.60 17.21
N LYS A 225 1.04 -2.55 16.04
CA LYS A 225 0.58 -3.15 14.75
C LYS A 225 -0.92 -3.01 14.48
N LYS A 226 -1.46 -1.81 14.64
CA LYS A 226 -2.87 -1.54 14.34
C LYS A 226 -3.08 -1.43 12.84
N ILE A 227 -3.38 -2.55 12.21
CA ILE A 227 -3.69 -2.64 10.79
C ILE A 227 -5.20 -2.73 10.63
N VAL A 228 -5.76 -1.79 9.88
CA VAL A 228 -7.17 -1.82 9.50
C VAL A 228 -7.24 -2.41 8.10
N SER A 229 -7.97 -3.52 7.96
CA SER A 229 -8.13 -4.18 6.66
C SER A 229 -9.16 -3.45 5.80
N PHE A 230 -8.81 -3.26 4.53
CA PHE A 230 -9.77 -2.80 3.53
C PHE A 230 -10.58 -3.99 3.05
N THR A 231 -11.91 -3.88 3.11
CA THR A 231 -12.80 -4.87 2.54
C THR A 231 -13.64 -4.19 1.47
N SER A 232 -13.45 -4.61 0.22
CA SER A 232 -14.37 -4.24 -0.85
C SER A 232 -15.62 -5.09 -0.69
N SER A 233 -16.70 -4.52 -0.16
CA SER A 233 -17.97 -5.21 0.06
C SER A 233 -18.84 -5.27 -1.21
N GLY A 234 -18.23 -5.23 -2.38
CA GLY A 234 -18.91 -5.39 -3.65
C GLY A 234 -19.01 -4.10 -4.46
N GLU A 235 -20.00 -4.02 -5.34
CA GLU A 235 -20.13 -2.94 -6.32
C GLU A 235 -20.29 -1.55 -5.71
N GLU A 236 -20.90 -1.44 -4.54
CA GLU A 236 -21.11 -0.16 -3.88
C GLU A 236 -19.80 0.51 -3.48
N SER A 237 -18.86 -0.24 -2.92
CA SER A 237 -17.51 0.26 -2.61
C SER A 237 -16.73 0.65 -3.87
N ARG A 238 -16.88 -0.12 -4.96
CA ARG A 238 -16.24 0.19 -6.24
C ARG A 238 -16.77 1.47 -6.84
N ASN A 239 -18.09 1.66 -6.80
CA ASN A 239 -18.72 2.87 -7.28
C ASN A 239 -18.26 4.09 -6.48
N ALA A 240 -18.12 3.97 -5.17
CA ALA A 240 -17.61 5.04 -4.32
C ALA A 240 -16.16 5.42 -4.69
N ILE A 241 -15.28 4.44 -4.91
CA ILE A 241 -13.91 4.67 -5.36
C ILE A 241 -13.91 5.37 -6.72
N ASP A 242 -14.71 4.87 -7.66
CA ASP A 242 -14.81 5.43 -9.01
C ASP A 242 -15.31 6.89 -8.98
N MET A 243 -16.29 7.20 -8.15
CA MET A 243 -16.78 8.56 -7.98
C MET A 243 -15.72 9.53 -7.46
N VAL A 244 -14.87 9.09 -6.53
CA VAL A 244 -13.85 9.93 -5.90
C VAL A 244 -12.65 10.15 -6.82
N PHE A 245 -12.22 9.11 -7.57
CA PHE A 245 -10.95 9.13 -8.30
C PHE A 245 -11.09 9.16 -9.81
N ASN A 246 -12.28 9.02 -10.37
CA ASN A 246 -12.51 9.14 -11.80
C ASN A 246 -12.72 10.61 -12.16
N LYS A 247 -11.78 11.19 -12.88
CA LYS A 247 -11.82 12.60 -13.31
C LYS A 247 -13.02 12.93 -14.22
N LYS A 248 -13.55 11.94 -14.93
CA LYS A 248 -14.71 12.12 -15.82
C LYS A 248 -16.03 12.24 -15.07
N ARG A 249 -16.09 11.76 -13.84
CA ARG A 249 -17.27 11.87 -12.98
C ARG A 249 -17.23 13.08 -12.05
N ALA A 250 -16.08 13.73 -11.89
CA ALA A 250 -15.89 14.90 -11.04
C ALA A 250 -16.51 16.18 -11.61
N ASN A 251 -17.01 16.13 -12.82
CA ASN A 251 -17.72 17.22 -13.48
C ASN A 251 -19.25 16.92 -13.46
#